data_044b2b85efaf2337ddafc2d697dc375c
#
_entry.id   044b2b85efaf2337ddafc2d697dc375c
#
_cell.length_a   1.000
_cell.length_b   1.000
_cell.length_c   1.000
_cell.angle_alpha   90.00
_cell.angle_beta   90.00
_cell.angle_gamma   90.00
#
_symmetry.space_group_name_H-M   'P 1'
#
loop_
_entity.id
_entity.type
_entity.pdbx_description
1 polymer ?
#
loop_
_entity_poly.entity_id
_entity_poly.type
_entity_poly.pdbx_seq_one_letter_code
_entity_poly.pdbx_strand_id
1 'polypeptide(L)'
;MVPWGVQHFASGTAQAVLDYVPPGARLLFSCGWHITRDGQDLYSRRFKWFVAAFGRLARLIRVADLDDQVEACRRVFASDTRWTVVRGSDLEEGESQGLPVWSRHVGDPILASNRTRRVDFALFMVEALENDELVHEAPAIVGCQTPSALAHAGG
;
A
#
# COMPACT_ATOMS: atom_id res chain seq x y z
N MET A 1 2.64 14.73 12.67
CA MET A 1 3.97 14.97 13.27
C MET A 1 4.28 13.77 14.15
N VAL A 2 5.25 12.92 13.76
CA VAL A 2 5.66 11.77 14.58
C VAL A 2 6.48 12.31 15.74
N PRO A 3 6.17 11.95 17.00
CA PRO A 3 6.94 12.43 18.15
C PRO A 3 8.41 11.97 18.04
N TRP A 4 9.33 12.88 18.30
CA TRP A 4 10.76 12.60 18.33
C TRP A 4 11.06 11.47 19.31
N GLY A 5 11.62 10.37 18.81
CA GLY A 5 12.06 9.27 19.67
C GLY A 5 11.19 8.01 19.66
N VAL A 6 10.10 7.95 18.90
CA VAL A 6 9.32 6.73 18.74
C VAL A 6 9.94 5.87 17.64
N GLN A 7 10.82 4.95 18.03
CA GLN A 7 11.32 3.88 17.18
C GLN A 7 10.24 2.77 17.09
N HIS A 8 10.13 2.11 15.93
CA HIS A 8 9.21 0.99 15.72
C HIS A 8 7.71 1.32 15.90
N PHE A 9 7.30 2.54 15.51
CA PHE A 9 5.90 2.94 15.64
C PHE A 9 4.98 2.10 14.75
N ALA A 10 5.33 1.91 13.47
CA ALA A 10 4.50 1.16 12.52
C ALA A 10 4.48 -0.33 12.87
N SER A 11 5.65 -0.94 13.12
CA SER A 11 5.74 -2.35 13.48
C SER A 11 5.15 -2.67 14.85
N GLY A 12 5.30 -1.76 15.82
CA GLY A 12 4.66 -1.89 17.13
C GLY A 12 3.14 -1.80 17.06
N THR A 13 2.61 -0.85 16.27
CA THR A 13 1.17 -0.73 16.03
C THR A 13 0.61 -1.97 15.33
N ALA A 14 1.27 -2.44 14.27
CA ALA A 14 0.86 -3.66 13.58
C ALA A 14 0.84 -4.87 14.53
N GLN A 15 1.88 -5.03 15.35
CA GLN A 15 1.94 -6.11 16.35
C GLN A 15 0.80 -6.02 17.35
N ALA A 16 0.54 -4.85 17.93
CA ALA A 16 -0.54 -4.66 18.88
C ALA A 16 -1.92 -5.00 18.25
N VAL A 17 -2.15 -4.60 17.00
CA VAL A 17 -3.39 -4.98 16.29
C VAL A 17 -3.48 -6.50 16.14
N LEU A 18 -2.40 -7.17 15.70
CA LEU A 18 -2.38 -8.62 15.52
C LEU A 18 -2.58 -9.40 16.82
N ASP A 19 -2.05 -8.91 17.94
CA ASP A 19 -2.14 -9.56 19.25
C ASP A 19 -3.55 -9.48 19.85
N TYR A 20 -4.32 -8.44 19.52
CA TYR A 20 -5.63 -8.18 20.16
C TYR A 20 -6.82 -8.26 19.20
N VAL A 21 -6.60 -8.52 17.92
CA VAL A 21 -7.69 -8.63 16.95
C VAL A 21 -8.59 -9.84 17.26
N PRO A 22 -9.92 -9.69 17.27
CA PRO A 22 -10.82 -10.83 17.47
C PRO A 22 -10.66 -11.88 16.34
N PRO A 23 -10.82 -13.17 16.65
CA PRO A 23 -10.80 -14.22 15.64
C PRO A 23 -11.81 -13.94 14.50
N GLY A 24 -11.36 -14.08 13.26
CA GLY A 24 -12.19 -13.86 12.08
C GLY A 24 -12.41 -12.40 11.66
N ALA A 25 -11.90 -11.43 12.42
CA ALA A 25 -11.98 -10.02 12.04
C ALA A 25 -11.23 -9.74 10.74
N ARG A 26 -11.79 -8.85 9.93
CA ARG A 26 -11.19 -8.35 8.71
C ARG A 26 -10.20 -7.23 9.02
N LEU A 27 -8.96 -7.37 8.61
CA LEU A 27 -7.93 -6.36 8.82
C LEU A 27 -7.57 -5.68 7.50
N LEU A 28 -7.59 -4.35 7.51
CA LEU A 28 -7.10 -3.56 6.39
C LEU A 28 -5.93 -2.69 6.83
N PHE A 29 -4.84 -2.81 6.10
CA PHE A 29 -3.66 -1.96 6.23
C PHE A 29 -3.43 -1.22 4.92
N SER A 30 -2.72 -0.11 5.00
CA SER A 30 -2.28 0.62 3.82
C SER A 30 -0.78 0.88 3.87
N CYS A 31 -0.14 0.84 2.71
CA CYS A 31 1.26 1.20 2.55
C CYS A 31 1.54 1.74 1.14
N GLY A 32 2.77 2.12 0.88
CA GLY A 32 3.18 2.55 -0.46
C GLY A 32 3.62 1.37 -1.35
N TRP A 33 3.72 1.63 -2.63
CA TRP A 33 4.16 0.65 -3.63
C TRP A 33 5.57 0.11 -3.41
N HIS A 34 6.40 0.78 -2.61
CA HIS A 34 7.76 0.32 -2.30
C HIS A 34 7.81 -0.97 -1.45
N ILE A 35 6.68 -1.37 -0.87
CA ILE A 35 6.57 -2.59 -0.08
C ILE A 35 6.06 -3.71 -0.96
N THR A 36 6.85 -4.78 -1.06
CA THR A 36 6.50 -5.99 -1.80
C THR A 36 6.03 -7.09 -0.85
N ARG A 37 5.07 -7.91 -1.30
CA ARG A 37 4.62 -9.10 -0.56
C ARG A 37 5.55 -10.29 -0.80
N ASP A 38 5.91 -10.54 -2.05
CA ASP A 38 6.55 -11.77 -2.53
C ASP A 38 7.84 -11.53 -3.33
N GLY A 39 8.24 -10.27 -3.47
CA GLY A 39 9.44 -9.88 -4.22
C GLY A 39 9.30 -9.92 -5.75
N GLN A 40 8.10 -10.17 -6.28
CA GLN A 40 7.86 -10.24 -7.73
C GLN A 40 7.56 -8.87 -8.37
N ASP A 41 7.48 -7.81 -7.57
CA ASP A 41 7.26 -6.46 -8.07
C ASP A 41 8.41 -5.97 -8.96
N LEU A 42 8.07 -5.42 -10.12
CA LEU A 42 9.01 -4.88 -11.09
C LEU A 42 9.12 -3.36 -10.95
N TYR A 43 10.09 -2.91 -10.21
CA TYR A 43 10.35 -1.48 -10.03
C TYR A 43 11.35 -0.94 -11.07
N SER A 44 11.04 0.21 -11.66
CA SER A 44 12.00 0.92 -12.50
C SER A 44 13.27 1.30 -11.69
N ARG A 45 14.43 1.42 -12.38
CA ARG A 45 15.68 1.86 -11.74
C ARG A 45 15.53 3.25 -11.09
N ARG A 46 14.75 4.14 -11.71
CA ARG A 46 14.47 5.49 -11.17
C ARG A 46 13.68 5.42 -9.89
N PHE A 47 12.65 4.56 -9.83
CA PHE A 47 11.84 4.36 -8.63
C PHE A 47 12.68 3.80 -7.47
N LYS A 48 13.50 2.77 -7.73
CA LYS A 48 14.41 2.19 -6.71
C LYS A 48 15.37 3.25 -6.15
N TRP A 49 15.94 4.07 -7.04
CA TRP A 49 16.83 5.15 -6.61
C TRP A 49 16.09 6.21 -5.79
N PHE A 50 14.90 6.61 -6.24
CA PHE A 50 14.07 7.59 -5.52
C PHE A 50 13.71 7.10 -4.11
N VAL A 51 13.21 5.87 -3.97
CA VAL A 51 12.87 5.28 -2.67
C VAL A 51 14.09 5.21 -1.75
N ALA A 52 15.26 4.82 -2.27
CA ALA A 52 16.49 4.76 -1.49
C ALA A 52 16.97 6.15 -1.03
N ALA A 53 16.93 7.15 -1.92
CA ALA A 53 17.31 8.52 -1.62
C ALA A 53 16.34 9.15 -0.60
N PHE A 54 15.03 9.02 -0.85
CA PHE A 54 13.99 9.52 0.04
C PHE A 54 14.05 8.85 1.41
N GLY A 55 14.22 7.53 1.48
CA GLY A 55 14.32 6.79 2.74
C GLY A 55 15.52 7.24 3.58
N ARG A 56 16.68 7.47 2.93
CA ARG A 56 17.87 8.02 3.62
C ARG A 56 17.62 9.43 4.17
N LEU A 57 17.02 10.31 3.36
CA LEU A 57 16.71 11.67 3.77
C LEU A 57 15.67 11.69 4.90
N ALA A 58 14.57 10.95 4.74
CA ALA A 58 13.50 10.86 5.74
C ALA A 58 14.00 10.34 7.09
N ARG A 59 14.91 9.36 7.08
CA ARG A 59 15.57 8.83 8.28
C ARG A 59 16.49 9.88 8.93
N LEU A 60 17.26 10.62 8.12
CA LEU A 60 18.16 11.66 8.59
C LEU A 60 17.40 12.78 9.33
N ILE A 61 16.27 13.20 8.80
CA ILE A 61 15.42 14.24 9.40
C ILE A 61 14.36 13.67 10.37
N ARG A 62 14.36 12.36 10.62
CA ARG A 62 13.46 11.65 11.53
C ARG A 62 11.96 11.90 11.27
N VAL A 63 11.57 12.05 10.02
CA VAL A 63 10.17 12.27 9.61
C VAL A 63 9.45 10.95 9.32
N ALA A 64 10.17 9.96 8.77
CA ALA A 64 9.61 8.64 8.48
C ALA A 64 10.69 7.56 8.58
N ASP A 65 10.30 6.37 8.98
CA ASP A 65 11.13 5.18 8.96
C ASP A 65 10.47 4.15 8.01
N LEU A 66 11.00 4.09 6.77
CA LEU A 66 10.49 3.17 5.76
C LEU A 66 10.81 1.70 6.11
N ASP A 67 11.89 1.45 6.82
CA ASP A 67 12.27 0.10 7.24
C ASP A 67 11.28 -0.42 8.29
N ASP A 68 10.80 0.45 9.19
CA ASP A 68 9.78 0.10 10.16
C ASP A 68 8.42 -0.21 9.50
N GLN A 69 8.07 0.50 8.41
CA GLN A 69 6.88 0.19 7.63
C GLN A 69 7.00 -1.16 6.91
N VAL A 70 8.18 -1.50 6.38
CA VAL A 70 8.45 -2.80 5.78
C VAL A 70 8.31 -3.91 6.81
N GLU A 71 8.86 -3.72 8.01
CA GLU A 71 8.74 -4.68 9.12
C GLU A 71 7.28 -4.84 9.58
N ALA A 72 6.51 -3.75 9.66
CA ALA A 72 5.08 -3.79 9.96
C ALA A 72 4.33 -4.68 8.96
N CYS A 73 4.51 -4.44 7.67
CA CYS A 73 3.86 -5.23 6.62
C CYS A 73 4.32 -6.70 6.65
N ARG A 74 5.61 -6.97 6.91
CA ARG A 74 6.13 -8.33 7.05
C ARG A 74 5.41 -9.12 8.14
N ARG A 75 5.15 -8.51 9.30
CA ARG A 75 4.37 -9.13 10.39
C ARG A 75 2.94 -9.43 9.96
N VAL A 76 2.29 -8.48 9.29
CA VAL A 76 0.93 -8.68 8.76
C VAL A 76 0.89 -9.82 7.76
N PHE A 77 1.81 -9.86 6.80
CA PHE A 77 1.88 -10.92 5.77
C PHE A 77 2.14 -12.33 6.37
N ALA A 78 2.82 -12.40 7.52
CA ALA A 78 3.12 -13.65 8.21
C ALA A 78 1.99 -14.10 9.15
N SER A 79 0.95 -13.30 9.36
CA SER A 79 -0.14 -13.63 10.27
C SER A 79 -1.24 -14.47 9.61
N ASP A 80 -1.97 -15.23 10.40
CA ASP A 80 -3.13 -16.02 9.97
C ASP A 80 -4.44 -15.21 9.98
N THR A 81 -4.37 -13.89 10.22
CA THR A 81 -5.55 -13.03 10.25
C THR A 81 -6.09 -12.79 8.84
N ARG A 82 -7.36 -12.42 8.71
CA ARG A 82 -7.97 -12.09 7.40
C ARG A 82 -7.53 -10.69 6.95
N TRP A 83 -6.25 -10.53 6.62
CA TRP A 83 -5.67 -9.25 6.25
C TRP A 83 -5.78 -8.93 4.75
N THR A 84 -5.82 -7.62 4.43
CA THR A 84 -5.48 -7.05 3.13
C THR A 84 -4.56 -5.86 3.36
N VAL A 85 -3.52 -5.72 2.55
CA VAL A 85 -2.63 -4.56 2.58
C VAL A 85 -2.74 -3.80 1.26
N VAL A 86 -3.51 -2.71 1.24
CA VAL A 86 -3.69 -1.89 0.04
C VAL A 86 -2.44 -1.04 -0.19
N ARG A 87 -1.81 -1.22 -1.36
CA ARG A 87 -0.59 -0.52 -1.74
C ARG A 87 -0.92 0.67 -2.64
N GLY A 88 -0.80 1.88 -2.07
CA GLY A 88 -1.12 3.12 -2.76
C GLY A 88 -0.01 3.58 -3.70
N SER A 89 -0.43 4.16 -4.83
CA SER A 89 0.39 4.96 -5.74
C SER A 89 0.57 6.38 -5.21
N ASP A 90 1.02 7.32 -6.05
CA ASP A 90 1.03 8.73 -5.71
C ASP A 90 -0.40 9.24 -5.53
N LEU A 91 -0.69 9.72 -4.32
CA LEU A 91 -2.02 10.20 -3.98
C LEU A 91 -2.16 11.68 -4.34
N GLU A 92 -3.21 12.01 -5.07
CA GLU A 92 -3.55 13.37 -5.44
C GLU A 92 -4.94 13.79 -4.92
N GLU A 93 -5.13 15.09 -4.72
CA GLU A 93 -6.42 15.66 -4.34
C GLU A 93 -7.35 15.77 -5.57
N GLY A 94 -8.65 15.80 -5.34
CA GLY A 94 -9.68 16.04 -6.34
C GLY A 94 -10.92 15.20 -6.12
N GLU A 95 -11.92 15.44 -6.97
CA GLU A 95 -13.17 14.69 -6.98
C GLU A 95 -12.94 13.23 -7.33
N SER A 96 -13.80 12.35 -6.83
CA SER A 96 -13.76 10.92 -7.14
C SER A 96 -13.89 10.66 -8.63
N GLN A 97 -13.11 9.73 -9.12
CA GLN A 97 -13.14 9.20 -10.48
C GLN A 97 -13.72 7.78 -10.53
N GLY A 98 -14.03 7.21 -9.37
CA GLY A 98 -14.58 5.88 -9.21
C GLY A 98 -13.59 4.89 -8.59
N LEU A 99 -14.01 3.63 -8.51
CA LEU A 99 -13.22 2.57 -7.88
C LEU A 99 -11.90 2.35 -8.64
N PRO A 100 -10.74 2.43 -7.95
CA PRO A 100 -9.44 2.14 -8.55
C PRO A 100 -9.35 0.74 -9.15
N VAL A 101 -8.55 0.62 -10.19
CA VAL A 101 -8.11 -0.69 -10.69
C VAL A 101 -6.88 -1.16 -9.91
N TRP A 102 -6.65 -2.47 -9.91
CA TRP A 102 -5.56 -3.04 -9.13
C TRP A 102 -4.85 -4.19 -9.84
N SER A 103 -3.63 -4.47 -9.43
CA SER A 103 -2.88 -5.68 -9.79
C SER A 103 -2.12 -6.21 -8.58
N ARG A 104 -1.76 -7.50 -8.62
CA ARG A 104 -0.95 -8.14 -7.58
C ARG A 104 0.48 -7.62 -7.53
N HIS A 105 1.02 -7.17 -8.67
CA HIS A 105 2.42 -6.77 -8.75
C HIS A 105 2.57 -5.37 -9.33
N VAL A 106 3.38 -4.55 -8.67
CA VAL A 106 3.85 -3.28 -9.24
C VAL A 106 4.72 -3.59 -10.46
N GLY A 107 4.53 -2.84 -11.54
CA GLY A 107 5.16 -3.11 -12.84
C GLY A 107 4.22 -3.72 -13.85
N ASP A 108 3.01 -4.14 -13.43
CA ASP A 108 1.93 -4.43 -14.34
C ASP A 108 1.61 -3.19 -15.18
N PRO A 109 1.45 -3.31 -16.52
CA PRO A 109 1.15 -2.19 -17.40
C PRO A 109 -0.08 -1.38 -17.01
N ILE A 110 -1.10 -1.99 -16.40
CA ILE A 110 -2.31 -1.29 -15.92
C ILE A 110 -1.97 -0.22 -14.87
N LEU A 111 -0.89 -0.43 -14.09
CA LEU A 111 -0.45 0.46 -13.03
C LEU A 111 0.53 1.56 -13.51
N ALA A 112 0.86 1.63 -14.80
CA ALA A 112 1.95 2.48 -15.30
C ALA A 112 1.76 3.99 -15.03
N SER A 113 0.52 4.46 -14.84
CA SER A 113 0.22 5.88 -14.60
C SER A 113 0.52 6.36 -13.18
N ASN A 114 0.65 5.47 -12.20
CA ASN A 114 1.07 5.74 -10.81
C ASN A 114 0.33 6.89 -10.11
N ARG A 115 -0.99 7.07 -10.34
CA ARG A 115 -1.79 8.12 -9.69
C ARG A 115 -3.11 7.58 -9.21
N THR A 116 -3.52 8.01 -8.00
CA THR A 116 -4.83 7.68 -7.43
C THR A 116 -5.38 8.89 -6.69
N ARG A 117 -6.65 9.22 -6.88
CA ARG A 117 -7.30 10.21 -6.03
C ARG A 117 -7.36 9.70 -4.58
N ARG A 118 -7.13 10.57 -3.61
CA ARG A 118 -7.16 10.20 -2.19
C ARG A 118 -8.53 9.65 -1.78
N VAL A 119 -9.60 10.25 -2.31
CA VAL A 119 -10.98 9.79 -2.08
C VAL A 119 -11.22 8.41 -2.69
N ASP A 120 -10.63 8.11 -3.86
CA ASP A 120 -10.77 6.80 -4.50
C ASP A 120 -9.93 5.73 -3.80
N PHE A 121 -8.79 6.12 -3.23
CA PHE A 121 -8.04 5.22 -2.35
C PHE A 121 -8.89 4.79 -1.15
N ALA A 122 -9.60 5.74 -0.52
CA ALA A 122 -10.51 5.43 0.58
C ALA A 122 -11.67 4.55 0.11
N LEU A 123 -12.23 4.81 -1.08
CA LEU A 123 -13.27 3.98 -1.68
C LEU A 123 -12.80 2.54 -1.87
N PHE A 124 -11.57 2.32 -2.36
CA PHE A 124 -11.01 0.98 -2.50
C PHE A 124 -10.80 0.28 -1.14
N MET A 125 -10.42 1.02 -0.11
CA MET A 125 -10.31 0.47 1.26
C MET A 125 -11.67 -0.03 1.76
N VAL A 126 -12.76 0.69 1.47
CA VAL A 126 -14.12 0.24 1.84
C VAL A 126 -14.52 -1.01 1.04
N GLU A 127 -14.32 -1.02 -0.26
CA GLU A 127 -14.55 -2.19 -1.12
C GLU A 127 -13.81 -3.43 -0.61
N ALA A 128 -12.54 -3.25 -0.22
CA ALA A 128 -11.71 -4.33 0.28
C ALA A 128 -12.21 -4.94 1.61
N LEU A 129 -13.09 -4.27 2.36
CA LEU A 129 -13.71 -4.86 3.56
C LEU A 129 -14.67 -6.01 3.21
N GLU A 130 -15.40 -5.87 2.12
CA GLU A 130 -16.47 -6.78 1.70
C GLU A 130 -15.99 -7.80 0.66
N ASN A 131 -14.86 -7.55 0.02
CA ASN A 131 -14.32 -8.41 -1.03
C ASN A 131 -13.40 -9.50 -0.47
N ASP A 132 -13.91 -10.72 -0.38
CA ASP A 132 -13.15 -11.87 0.12
C ASP A 132 -12.00 -12.32 -0.80
N GLU A 133 -12.02 -11.96 -2.09
CA GLU A 133 -10.90 -12.24 -3.02
C GLU A 133 -9.62 -11.49 -2.63
N LEU A 134 -9.77 -10.41 -1.86
CA LEU A 134 -8.65 -9.62 -1.36
C LEU A 134 -8.12 -10.09 0.00
N VAL A 135 -8.69 -11.15 0.58
CA VAL A 135 -8.12 -11.76 1.79
C VAL A 135 -6.76 -12.37 1.49
N HIS A 136 -5.77 -12.04 2.31
CA HIS A 136 -4.35 -12.41 2.13
C HIS A 136 -3.73 -11.85 0.83
N GLU A 137 -4.29 -10.75 0.30
CA GLU A 137 -3.74 -10.06 -0.88
C GLU A 137 -3.16 -8.69 -0.52
N ALA A 138 -2.19 -8.26 -1.34
CA ALA A 138 -1.57 -6.95 -1.23
C ALA A 138 -1.73 -6.18 -2.55
N PRO A 139 -2.99 -5.79 -2.92
CA PRO A 139 -3.25 -5.14 -4.19
C PRO A 139 -2.50 -3.80 -4.31
N ALA A 140 -1.78 -3.62 -5.42
CA ALA A 140 -1.29 -2.31 -5.84
C ALA A 140 -2.37 -1.64 -6.68
N ILE A 141 -2.75 -0.41 -6.35
CA ILE A 141 -3.89 0.27 -6.98
C ILE A 141 -3.47 1.52 -7.74
N VAL A 142 -4.26 1.87 -8.76
CA VAL A 142 -4.17 3.11 -9.54
C VAL A 142 -5.57 3.59 -9.90
N GLY A 143 -5.76 4.91 -10.06
CA GLY A 143 -7.05 5.48 -10.44
C GLY A 143 -7.59 4.92 -11.75
N CYS A 144 -8.87 4.59 -11.79
CA CYS A 144 -9.54 3.95 -12.94
C CYS A 144 -9.59 4.84 -14.20
N GLN A 145 -9.47 6.16 -14.04
CA GLN A 145 -9.46 7.12 -15.18
C GLN A 145 -8.05 7.49 -15.64
N THR A 146 -7.03 6.81 -15.14
CA THR A 146 -5.66 7.04 -15.61
C THR A 146 -5.45 6.47 -17.01
N PRO A 147 -4.52 7.03 -17.81
CA PRO A 147 -4.24 6.54 -19.15
C PRO A 147 -3.93 5.04 -19.21
N SER A 148 -3.17 4.52 -18.25
CA SER A 148 -2.85 3.09 -18.21
C SER A 148 -4.06 2.22 -17.89
N ALA A 149 -4.92 2.64 -16.96
CA ALA A 149 -6.14 1.92 -16.61
C ALA A 149 -7.11 1.86 -17.81
N LEU A 150 -7.34 3.01 -18.46
CA LEU A 150 -8.23 3.11 -19.63
C LEU A 150 -7.74 2.28 -20.82
N ALA A 151 -6.41 2.22 -21.05
CA ALA A 151 -5.83 1.41 -22.11
C ALA A 151 -6.06 -0.11 -21.90
N HIS A 152 -6.30 -0.56 -20.66
CA HIS A 152 -6.51 -1.97 -20.33
C HIS A 152 -7.99 -2.31 -20.00
N ALA A 153 -8.87 -1.31 -19.94
CA ALA A 153 -10.31 -1.53 -19.68
C ALA A 153 -11.11 -1.97 -20.94
N GLY A 154 -10.50 -1.96 -22.11
CA GLY A 154 -11.13 -2.25 -23.40
C GLY A 154 -10.73 -3.59 -24.04
N GLY A 155 -10.12 -4.50 -23.27
CA GLY A 155 -9.69 -5.82 -23.75
C GLY A 155 -10.58 -6.96 -23.27
#